data_c6b60702d971bbc439cea904e385a545
#
_entry.id   c6b60702d971bbc439cea904e385a545
#
_cell.length_a   1.000
_cell.length_b   1.000
_cell.length_c   1.000
_cell.angle_alpha   90.00
_cell.angle_beta   90.00
_cell.angle_gamma   90.00
#
_symmetry.space_group_name_H-M   'P 1'
#
loop_
_entity.id
_entity.type
_entity.pdbx_description
1 polymer ?
#
loop_
_entity_poly.entity_id
_entity_poly.type
_entity_poly.pdbx_seq_one_letter_code
_entity_poly.pdbx_strand_id
1 'polypeptide(L)' 'MTLPIELEQEDDGRWFGVVDELPGVMAYGATQEQAAAATRALVLRVLAERIEHGEELPESLVDFMAVRA' A
#
# COMPACT_ATOMS: atom_id res chain seq x y z
N MET A 1 -6.88 -12.75 -3.57
CA MET A 1 -5.55 -12.14 -3.50
C MET A 1 -5.54 -11.04 -2.46
N THR A 2 -4.48 -10.95 -1.69
CA THR A 2 -4.38 -10.03 -0.56
C THR A 2 -3.03 -9.33 -0.57
N LEU A 3 -3.06 -8.01 -0.32
CA LEU A 3 -1.84 -7.24 -0.10
C LEU A 3 -1.85 -6.81 1.37
N PRO A 4 -1.07 -7.48 2.23
CA PRO A 4 -1.10 -7.16 3.66
C PRO A 4 -0.54 -5.78 3.95
N ILE A 5 -1.25 -5.05 4.82
CA ILE A 5 -0.76 -3.81 5.40
C ILE A 5 -0.55 -4.09 6.88
N GLU A 6 0.66 -3.88 7.36
CA GLU A 6 0.98 -4.04 8.77
C GLU A 6 0.92 -2.69 9.46
N LEU A 7 0.27 -2.65 10.62
CA LEU A 7 0.16 -1.41 11.41
C LEU A 7 1.05 -1.51 12.62
N GLU A 8 1.79 -0.44 12.88
CA GLU A 8 2.64 -0.32 14.05
C GLU A 8 2.43 1.04 14.69
N GLN A 9 2.72 1.13 15.98
CA GLN A 9 2.56 2.37 16.73
C GLN A 9 3.93 2.94 17.08
N GLU A 10 4.09 4.24 16.86
CA GLU A 10 5.27 4.97 17.28
C GLU A 10 5.21 5.25 18.78
N ASP A 11 6.37 5.57 19.36
CA ASP A 11 6.45 5.89 20.78
C ASP A 11 5.60 7.10 21.16
N ASP A 12 5.37 8.01 20.24
CA ASP A 12 4.55 9.21 20.47
C ASP A 12 3.04 8.96 20.31
N GLY A 13 2.64 7.72 20.05
CA GLY A 13 1.24 7.33 19.95
C GLY A 13 0.68 7.33 18.54
N ARG A 14 1.38 7.89 17.57
CA ARG A 14 0.91 7.83 16.17
C ARG A 14 1.02 6.40 15.64
N TRP A 15 0.17 6.10 14.68
CA TRP A 15 0.21 4.81 13.98
C TRP A 15 0.77 5.00 12.58
N PHE A 16 1.36 3.94 12.03
CA PHE A 16 1.76 3.93 10.63
C PHE A 16 1.52 2.56 10.03
N GLY A 17 1.28 2.54 8.73
CA GLY A 17 1.12 1.32 7.97
C GLY A 17 2.29 1.12 7.02
N VAL A 18 2.72 -0.13 6.88
CA VAL A 18 3.76 -0.52 5.93
C VAL A 18 3.27 -1.66 5.07
N VAL A 19 3.85 -1.78 3.88
CA VAL A 19 3.55 -2.84 2.93
C VAL A 19 4.87 -3.47 2.53
N ASP A 20 5.11 -4.70 2.97
CA ASP A 20 6.39 -5.38 2.71
C ASP A 20 6.67 -5.55 1.22
N GLU A 21 5.62 -5.77 0.44
CA GLU A 21 5.76 -5.99 -1.00
C GLU A 21 6.02 -4.71 -1.79
N LEU A 22 5.90 -3.56 -1.13
CA LEU A 22 6.17 -2.25 -1.72
C LEU A 22 7.10 -1.46 -0.79
N PRO A 23 8.40 -1.79 -0.80
CA PRO A 23 9.36 -1.11 0.07
C PRO A 23 9.31 0.41 -0.12
N GLY A 24 9.33 1.12 0.99
CA GLY A 24 9.24 2.58 0.98
C GLY A 24 7.82 3.12 1.06
N VAL A 25 6.80 2.28 0.90
CA VAL A 25 5.41 2.72 1.06
C VAL A 25 5.04 2.66 2.54
N MET A 26 4.83 3.83 3.11
CA MET A 26 4.49 3.97 4.53
C MET A 26 3.67 5.24 4.71
N ALA A 27 2.63 5.18 5.53
CA ALA A 27 1.80 6.35 5.81
C ALA A 27 1.37 6.36 7.27
N TYR A 28 1.20 7.55 7.82
CA TYR A 28 0.87 7.76 9.22
C TYR A 28 -0.59 8.14 9.42
N GLY A 29 -1.07 7.92 10.63
CA GLY A 29 -2.37 8.39 11.08
C GLY A 29 -2.40 8.47 12.60
N ALA A 30 -3.33 9.24 13.13
CA ALA A 30 -3.50 9.37 14.58
C ALA A 30 -4.14 8.12 15.19
N THR A 31 -4.88 7.35 14.40
CA THR A 31 -5.52 6.09 14.81
C THR A 31 -5.14 4.98 13.85
N GLN A 32 -5.43 3.75 14.24
CA GLN A 32 -5.21 2.60 13.36
C GLN A 32 -6.01 2.74 12.06
N GLU A 33 -7.27 3.14 12.15
CA GLU A 33 -8.13 3.31 10.98
C GLU A 33 -7.58 4.39 10.03
N GLN A 34 -7.11 5.48 10.59
CA GLN A 34 -6.54 6.56 9.78
C GLN A 34 -5.24 6.12 9.10
N ALA A 35 -4.37 5.42 9.82
CA ALA A 35 -3.13 4.91 9.25
C ALA A 35 -3.42 3.89 8.14
N ALA A 36 -4.37 2.99 8.35
CA ALA A 36 -4.76 2.01 7.35
C ALA A 36 -5.30 2.69 6.09
N ALA A 37 -6.19 3.67 6.26
CA ALA A 37 -6.77 4.40 5.13
C ALA A 37 -5.71 5.17 4.36
N ALA A 38 -4.81 5.85 5.07
CA ALA A 38 -3.72 6.61 4.45
C ALA A 38 -2.78 5.68 3.67
N THR A 39 -2.48 4.52 4.23
CA THR A 39 -1.61 3.54 3.58
C THR A 39 -2.28 2.96 2.34
N ARG A 40 -3.58 2.62 2.40
CA ARG A 40 -4.33 2.15 1.24
C ARG A 40 -4.32 3.17 0.11
N ALA A 41 -4.56 4.44 0.43
CA ALA A 41 -4.55 5.50 -0.56
C ALA A 41 -3.18 5.64 -1.22
N LEU A 42 -2.12 5.59 -0.40
CA LEU A 42 -0.75 5.69 -0.90
C LEU A 42 -0.40 4.51 -1.81
N VAL A 43 -0.78 3.29 -1.42
CA VAL A 43 -0.58 2.09 -2.24
C VAL A 43 -1.20 2.28 -3.62
N LEU A 44 -2.44 2.73 -3.68
CA LEU A 44 -3.12 2.90 -4.96
C LEU A 44 -2.46 3.96 -5.83
N ARG A 45 -1.98 5.06 -5.23
CA ARG A 45 -1.25 6.08 -5.98
C ARG A 45 0.07 5.55 -6.52
N VAL A 46 0.82 4.81 -5.72
CA VAL A 46 2.10 4.22 -6.13
C VAL A 46 1.89 3.24 -7.26
N LEU A 47 0.89 2.37 -7.16
CA LEU A 47 0.58 1.39 -8.19
C LEU A 47 0.16 2.06 -9.49
N ALA A 48 -0.67 3.08 -9.42
CA ALA A 48 -1.08 3.84 -10.59
C ALA A 48 0.13 4.45 -11.29
N GLU A 49 1.03 5.05 -10.53
CA GLU A 49 2.23 5.66 -11.08
C GLU A 49 3.14 4.63 -11.74
N ARG A 50 3.33 3.47 -11.10
CA ARG A 50 4.14 2.40 -11.69
C ARG A 50 3.57 1.90 -13.01
N ILE A 51 2.26 1.71 -13.06
CA ILE A 51 1.59 1.28 -14.29
C ILE A 51 1.79 2.31 -15.39
N GLU A 52 1.62 3.59 -15.08
CA GLU A 52 1.79 4.66 -16.04
C GLU A 52 3.21 4.75 -16.60
N HIS A 53 4.21 4.40 -15.80
CA HIS A 53 5.61 4.41 -16.21
C HIS A 53 6.08 3.06 -16.77
N GLY A 54 5.19 2.09 -16.90
CA GLY A 54 5.53 0.77 -17.44
C GLY A 54 6.36 -0.09 -16.52
N GLU A 55 6.40 0.21 -15.24
CA GLU A 55 7.15 -0.58 -14.27
C GLU A 55 6.37 -1.84 -13.88
N GLU A 56 7.11 -2.86 -13.46
CA GLU A 56 6.50 -4.10 -13.01
C GLU A 56 5.79 -3.91 -11.69
N LEU A 57 4.65 -4.58 -11.54
CA LEU A 57 3.91 -4.63 -10.29
C LEU A 57 4.31 -5.86 -9.48
N PRO A 58 4.17 -5.83 -8.14
CA PRO A 58 4.30 -7.05 -7.35
C PRO A 58 3.39 -8.15 -7.88
N GLU A 59 3.90 -9.38 -7.90
CA GLU A 59 3.17 -10.51 -8.46
C GLU A 59 1.82 -10.72 -7.81
N SER A 60 1.73 -10.47 -6.51
CA SER A 60 0.48 -10.56 -5.75
C SER A 60 -0.63 -9.65 -6.28
N LEU A 61 -0.29 -8.65 -7.10
CA LEU A 61 -1.24 -7.67 -7.64
C LEU A 61 -1.52 -7.87 -9.11
N VAL A 62 -0.74 -8.71 -9.81
CA VAL A 62 -0.91 -8.91 -11.26
C VAL A 62 -2.29 -9.48 -11.57
N ASP A 63 -2.80 -10.39 -10.73
CA ASP A 63 -4.09 -11.04 -10.95
C ASP A 63 -5.28 -10.19 -10.52
N PHE A 64 -5.02 -9.05 -9.91
CA PHE A 64 -6.07 -8.16 -9.41
C PHE A 64 -6.94 -7.62 -10.54
N MET A 65 -6.33 -7.36 -11.69
CA MET A 65 -7.04 -6.82 -12.85
C MET A 65 -6.77 -7.70 -14.05
N ALA A 66 -7.68 -8.62 -14.33
CA ALA A 66 -7.57 -9.50 -15.48
C ALA A 66 -7.97 -8.75 -16.75
N VAL A 67 -7.14 -8.89 -17.79
CA VAL A 67 -7.43 -8.31 -19.09
C VAL A 67 -7.91 -9.43 -20.02
N ARG A 68 -9.03 -9.18 -20.69
CA ARG A 68 -9.57 -10.12 -21.69
C ARG A 68 -9.64 -9.42 -23.02
N ALA A 69 -9.17 -10.11 -24.03
CA ALA A 69 -9.26 -9.63 -25.39
C ALA A 69 -10.54 -10.09 -26.07
#